data_a78601fd7e3a50ff65b9b65fb1fa55dc
#
_entry.id   a78601fd7e3a50ff65b9b65fb1fa55dc
#
_cell.length_a   1.000
_cell.length_b   1.000
_cell.length_c   1.000
_cell.angle_alpha   90.00
_cell.angle_beta   90.00
_cell.angle_gamma   90.00
#
_symmetry.space_group_name_H-M   'P 1'
#
loop_
_entity.id
_entity.type
_entity.pdbx_description
1 polymer ?
#
loop_
_entity_poly.entity_id
_entity_poly.type
_entity_poly.pdbx_seq_one_letter_code
_entity_poly.pdbx_strand_id
1 'polypeptide(L)'
;NDTSKIKLPAIEKVKPGPGFYLVAGLHSSEAKANKQIKDLYKKGVLSYKIYDPTNKSYYVYLKDFASEKDANRGIFYYESSVPQVWIREVK
;
A
#
# COMPACT_ATOMS: atom_id res chain seq x y z
N ASN A 1 19.97 17.09 -0.49
CA ASN A 1 19.80 16.39 -1.65
C ASN A 1 18.39 16.35 -2.18
N ASP A 2 18.32 16.12 -3.41
CA ASP A 2 17.13 16.20 -4.19
C ASP A 2 16.32 14.89 -4.06
N THR A 3 15.12 14.99 -3.49
CA THR A 3 14.26 13.84 -3.34
C THR A 3 13.76 13.29 -4.67
N SER A 4 13.87 14.07 -5.74
CA SER A 4 13.46 13.59 -7.05
C SER A 4 14.36 12.45 -7.55
N LYS A 5 15.54 12.30 -6.98
CA LYS A 5 16.44 11.21 -7.33
C LYS A 5 16.12 9.92 -6.59
N ILE A 6 15.25 9.98 -5.59
CA ILE A 6 14.86 8.78 -4.87
C ILE A 6 13.81 8.06 -5.69
N LYS A 7 14.16 6.87 -6.13
CA LYS A 7 13.20 6.03 -6.83
C LYS A 7 12.36 5.31 -5.81
N LEU A 8 11.11 5.70 -5.72
CA LEU A 8 10.16 4.97 -4.89
C LEU A 8 9.83 3.67 -5.60
N PRO A 9 9.89 2.55 -4.87
CA PRO A 9 9.59 1.25 -5.48
C PRO A 9 8.08 1.05 -5.64
N ALA A 10 7.41 2.05 -6.18
CA ALA A 10 5.97 2.01 -6.34
C ALA A 10 5.64 1.29 -7.64
N ILE A 11 5.21 0.05 -7.54
CA ILE A 11 4.77 -0.72 -8.68
C ILE A 11 3.27 -0.51 -8.80
N GLU A 12 2.88 0.06 -9.92
CA GLU A 12 1.47 0.30 -10.18
C GLU A 12 0.85 -0.90 -10.89
N LYS A 13 -0.25 -1.40 -10.36
CA LYS A 13 -1.01 -2.47 -10.97
C LYS A 13 -2.38 -1.92 -11.34
N VAL A 14 -2.85 -2.24 -12.54
CA VAL A 14 -4.19 -1.83 -12.98
C VAL A 14 -5.24 -2.62 -12.20
N LYS A 15 -4.96 -3.89 -11.92
CA LYS A 15 -5.88 -4.79 -11.26
C LYS A 15 -5.16 -5.54 -10.16
N PRO A 16 -5.70 -5.59 -8.95
CA PRO A 16 -5.05 -6.37 -7.90
C PRO A 16 -5.12 -7.86 -8.20
N GLY A 17 -4.03 -8.57 -7.94
CA GLY A 17 -4.03 -10.03 -8.00
C GLY A 17 -4.66 -10.60 -6.74
N PRO A 18 -4.94 -11.92 -6.74
CA PRO A 18 -5.53 -12.56 -5.56
C PRO A 18 -4.55 -12.54 -4.38
N GLY A 19 -5.11 -12.44 -3.18
CA GLY A 19 -4.32 -12.43 -1.96
C GLY A 19 -4.91 -11.52 -0.91
N PHE A 20 -4.14 -11.36 0.17
CA PHE A 20 -4.51 -10.50 1.30
C PHE A 20 -3.54 -9.35 1.35
N TYR A 21 -4.05 -8.14 1.22
CA TYR A 21 -3.23 -6.94 1.14
C TYR A 21 -3.33 -6.14 2.42
N LEU A 22 -2.19 -5.71 2.95
CA LEU A 22 -2.17 -4.76 4.06
C LEU A 22 -2.28 -3.36 3.47
N VAL A 23 -3.44 -2.76 3.62
CA VAL A 23 -3.74 -1.48 3.00
C VAL A 23 -3.51 -0.35 3.99
N ALA A 24 -2.75 0.65 3.58
CA ALA A 24 -2.49 1.83 4.40
C ALA A 24 -3.44 2.97 4.06
N GLY A 25 -3.98 3.00 2.86
CA GLY A 25 -4.89 4.07 2.48
C GLY A 25 -5.61 3.81 1.18
N LEU A 26 -6.69 4.55 0.99
CA LEU A 26 -7.51 4.50 -0.20
C LEU A 26 -7.70 5.92 -0.69
N HIS A 27 -7.40 6.16 -1.94
CA HIS A 27 -7.41 7.51 -2.50
C HIS A 27 -8.16 7.57 -3.82
N SER A 28 -8.84 8.68 -4.04
CA SER A 28 -9.58 8.88 -5.28
C SER A 28 -8.69 9.40 -6.42
N SER A 29 -7.46 9.79 -6.12
CA SER A 29 -6.55 10.28 -7.14
C SER A 29 -5.17 9.68 -6.97
N GLU A 30 -4.46 9.55 -8.08
CA GLU A 30 -3.11 9.04 -8.06
C GLU A 30 -2.16 9.97 -7.29
N ALA A 31 -2.38 11.27 -7.39
CA ALA A 31 -1.55 12.25 -6.70
C ALA A 31 -1.59 12.05 -5.19
N LYS A 32 -2.77 11.79 -4.65
CA LYS A 32 -2.91 11.55 -3.21
C LYS A 32 -2.26 10.24 -2.80
N ALA A 33 -2.39 9.21 -3.63
CA ALA A 33 -1.73 7.94 -3.36
C ALA A 33 -0.22 8.10 -3.36
N ASN A 34 0.31 8.81 -4.34
CA ASN A 34 1.74 9.06 -4.42
C ASN A 34 2.25 9.85 -3.22
N LYS A 35 1.45 10.77 -2.72
CA LYS A 35 1.83 11.55 -1.54
C LYS A 35 1.96 10.64 -0.33
N GLN A 36 1.02 9.73 -0.15
CA GLN A 36 1.11 8.79 0.97
C GLN A 36 2.31 7.87 0.84
N ILE A 37 2.58 7.37 -0.37
CA ILE A 37 3.75 6.51 -0.61
C ILE A 37 5.02 7.25 -0.22
N LYS A 38 5.13 8.52 -0.61
CA LYS A 38 6.30 9.32 -0.29
C LYS A 38 6.42 9.55 1.21
N ASP A 39 5.31 9.85 1.88
CA ASP A 39 5.31 10.09 3.32
C ASP A 39 5.71 8.82 4.09
N LEU A 40 5.21 7.66 3.65
CA LEU A 40 5.59 6.39 4.27
C LEU A 40 7.06 6.09 4.03
N TYR A 41 7.56 6.38 2.84
CA TYR A 41 8.96 6.14 2.53
C TYR A 41 9.88 6.95 3.48
N LYS A 42 9.47 8.17 3.82
CA LYS A 42 10.24 8.99 4.76
C LYS A 42 10.29 8.38 6.15
N LYS A 43 9.32 7.55 6.49
CA LYS A 43 9.30 6.84 7.77
C LYS A 43 10.00 5.50 7.70
N GLY A 44 10.58 5.17 6.54
CA GLY A 44 11.25 3.88 6.36
C GLY A 44 10.31 2.75 5.96
N VAL A 45 9.11 3.08 5.53
CA VAL A 45 8.12 2.08 5.15
C VAL A 45 7.92 2.11 3.64
N LEU A 46 8.21 0.99 2.98
CA LEU A 46 7.96 0.85 1.56
C LEU A 46 6.50 0.54 1.32
N SER A 47 5.92 1.15 0.30
CA SER A 47 4.52 0.91 -0.05
C SER A 47 4.36 1.00 -1.55
N TYR A 48 3.21 0.51 -2.01
CA TYR A 48 2.92 0.38 -3.44
C TYR A 48 1.49 0.80 -3.68
N LYS A 49 1.17 1.12 -4.92
CA LYS A 49 -0.21 1.49 -5.26
C LYS A 49 -0.79 0.51 -6.25
N ILE A 50 -2.10 0.29 -6.13
CA ILE A 50 -2.88 -0.52 -7.04
C ILE A 50 -4.09 0.30 -7.46
N TYR A 51 -4.32 0.40 -8.75
CA TYR A 51 -5.53 1.02 -9.26
C TYR A 51 -6.63 -0.02 -9.35
N ASP A 52 -7.78 0.25 -8.73
CA ASP A 52 -8.94 -0.62 -8.79
C ASP A 52 -9.96 0.05 -9.73
N PRO A 53 -10.12 -0.44 -10.95
CA PRO A 53 -11.05 0.17 -11.90
C PRO A 53 -12.51 0.04 -11.48
N THR A 54 -12.85 -0.95 -10.67
CA THR A 54 -14.20 -1.12 -10.18
C THR A 54 -14.63 0.04 -9.29
N ASN A 55 -13.75 0.44 -8.39
CA ASN A 55 -14.00 1.55 -7.47
C ASN A 55 -13.44 2.87 -7.98
N LYS A 56 -12.68 2.83 -9.07
CA LYS A 56 -11.97 4.00 -9.59
C LYS A 56 -11.13 4.66 -8.52
N SER A 57 -10.41 3.83 -7.76
CA SER A 57 -9.66 4.29 -6.62
C SER A 57 -8.26 3.69 -6.62
N TYR A 58 -7.35 4.34 -5.90
CA TYR A 58 -5.99 3.86 -5.72
C TYR A 58 -5.81 3.39 -4.29
N TYR A 59 -5.39 2.14 -4.13
CA TYR A 59 -5.05 1.59 -2.83
C TYR A 59 -3.55 1.70 -2.63
N VAL A 60 -3.15 2.17 -1.46
CA VAL A 60 -1.75 2.15 -1.06
C VAL A 60 -1.58 0.98 -0.09
N TYR A 61 -0.77 0.00 -0.46
CA TYR A 61 -0.59 -1.18 0.36
C TYR A 61 0.88 -1.38 0.69
N LEU A 62 1.13 -2.07 1.80
CA LEU A 62 2.48 -2.28 2.32
C LEU A 62 3.05 -3.62 1.87
N LYS A 63 2.24 -4.66 1.87
CA LYS A 63 2.65 -5.99 1.50
C LYS A 63 1.42 -6.85 1.24
N ASP A 64 1.57 -7.86 0.40
CA ASP A 64 0.52 -8.83 0.17
C ASP A 64 0.95 -10.20 0.67
N PHE A 65 -0.04 -11.00 1.04
CA PHE A 65 0.17 -12.30 1.64
C PHE A 65 -0.76 -13.32 1.00
N ALA A 66 -0.34 -14.58 1.02
CA ALA A 66 -1.14 -15.66 0.47
C ALA A 66 -2.26 -16.10 1.41
N SER A 67 -2.15 -15.81 2.71
CA SER A 67 -3.14 -16.23 3.68
C SER A 67 -3.47 -15.10 4.64
N GLU A 68 -4.68 -15.15 5.19
CA GLU A 68 -5.13 -14.18 6.17
C GLU A 68 -4.29 -14.25 7.44
N LYS A 69 -3.87 -15.45 7.83
CA LYS A 69 -3.05 -15.64 9.01
C LYS A 69 -1.75 -14.87 8.90
N ASP A 70 -1.10 -14.97 7.75
CA ASP A 70 0.15 -14.24 7.53
C ASP A 70 -0.08 -12.73 7.46
N ALA A 71 -1.21 -12.31 6.87
CA ALA A 71 -1.54 -10.90 6.83
C ALA A 71 -1.76 -10.33 8.23
N ASN A 72 -2.41 -11.09 9.11
CA ASN A 72 -2.59 -10.66 10.49
C ASN A 72 -1.27 -10.50 11.22
N ARG A 73 -0.31 -11.36 10.95
CA ARG A 73 1.03 -11.22 11.52
C ARG A 73 1.70 -9.96 11.00
N GLY A 74 1.47 -9.64 9.74
CA GLY A 74 2.01 -8.43 9.14
C GLY A 74 1.48 -7.18 9.80
N ILE A 75 0.23 -7.19 10.26
CA ILE A 75 -0.35 -6.05 10.96
C ILE A 75 0.48 -5.72 12.19
N PHE A 76 0.83 -6.74 12.98
CA PHE A 76 1.64 -6.51 14.18
C PHE A 76 2.98 -5.86 13.84
N TYR A 77 3.53 -6.23 12.71
CA TYR A 77 4.81 -5.68 12.30
C TYR A 77 4.70 -4.21 11.92
N TYR A 78 3.61 -3.82 11.27
CA TYR A 78 3.46 -2.48 10.72
C TYR A 78 2.68 -1.51 11.58
N GLU A 79 1.87 -2.00 12.54
CA GLU A 79 0.91 -1.13 13.21
C GLU A 79 1.54 -0.01 14.01
N SER A 80 2.78 -0.15 14.45
CA SER A 80 3.45 0.93 15.17
C SER A 80 3.79 2.11 14.25
N SER A 81 4.06 1.83 12.98
CA SER A 81 4.37 2.87 11.99
C SER A 81 3.15 3.30 11.21
N VAL A 82 2.20 2.38 11.01
CA VAL A 82 1.00 2.62 10.21
C VAL A 82 -0.20 2.07 10.99
N PRO A 83 -0.66 2.80 12.03
CA PRO A 83 -1.73 2.28 12.89
C PRO A 83 -3.04 2.06 12.17
N GLN A 84 -3.28 2.74 11.06
CA GLN A 84 -4.52 2.62 10.31
C GLN A 84 -4.52 1.45 9.32
N VAL A 85 -3.49 0.61 9.32
CA VAL A 85 -3.39 -0.49 8.36
C VAL A 85 -4.53 -1.50 8.57
N TRP A 86 -5.06 -2.00 7.46
CA TRP A 86 -6.14 -2.99 7.49
C TRP A 86 -5.95 -3.99 6.36
N ILE A 87 -6.67 -5.12 6.45
CA ILE A 87 -6.54 -6.20 5.49
C ILE A 87 -7.65 -6.11 4.46
N ARG A 88 -7.27 -6.18 3.20
CA ARG A 88 -8.22 -6.31 2.09
C ARG A 88 -7.97 -7.65 1.40
N GLU A 89 -9.00 -8.48 1.35
CA GLU A 89 -8.92 -9.74 0.61
C GLU A 89 -9.33 -9.51 -0.85
N VAL A 90 -8.51 -10.00 -1.76
CA VAL A 90 -8.80 -9.98 -3.20
C VAL A 90 -8.86 -11.42 -3.67
N LYS A 91 -9.98 -11.81 -4.25
CA LYS A 91 -10.22 -13.20 -4.69
C LYS A 91 -9.86 -13.43 -6.14
#